data_a36cac52e4c2737da2cd650ad21403c7
#
_entry.id   a36cac52e4c2737da2cd650ad21403c7
#
_cell.length_a   1.000
_cell.length_b   1.000
_cell.length_c   1.000
_cell.angle_alpha   90.00
_cell.angle_beta   90.00
_cell.angle_gamma   90.00
#
_symmetry.space_group_name_H-M   'P 1'
#
loop_
_entity.id
_entity.type
_entity.pdbx_description
1 polymer ?
#
loop_
_entity_poly.entity_id
_entity_poly.type
_entity_poly.pdbx_seq_one_letter_code
_entity_poly.pdbx_strand_id
1 'polypeptide(L)'
;MNAYSPPQDWETVDIAIIGSGFAGLCMAIKLKQAGLADFFIAEQADALGGTWRDNHYPGCACDVQSHVYSFSFAPNPNWSRQFAPQAEIRAYLEDCAQRFGLTPHLRLGMGLQRATFDEPRQRWALHFSNGRRVSARVLVSGMGGLSRPAIPQIPDLESFQGQRFHSQHWDHQYSLQGKRVAVIGTGASAIQFVPQIAPQVAHLALFQRTPPWILPKPDRALSPVERWAFKHVPWTQKLVRSATYWALESRVIAFAHRPRLMRLVQRMALRHLRRQVADPALRRSLTPDYTIGCKRILISNDYYPALSRRNVQVVTQDIARVEAEGVVTADGVMHPADCIIFGTGFQATEPLPRGLLIGRNGLDILDSWANGAHAYLGTCVPQFPNLFLIIGPNTGLGHNSMILMIEAQVAYILKALGQMRRQGLATLEVKAGVESLYNAGLQQQLKGAIWSTGGCRSWYLDPRNGHNTTLWPGSTWRFRQATATFELKDYLSHARQAPQHAPTHSHLHEAATDEKL
;
A
#
# COMPACT_ATOMS: atom_id res chain seq x y z
N MET A 1 -40.03 -18.77 -9.75
CA MET A 1 -38.63 -18.28 -9.70
C MET A 1 -37.95 -19.01 -8.56
N ASN A 2 -37.08 -19.97 -8.86
CA ASN A 2 -36.46 -20.83 -7.85
C ASN A 2 -35.56 -19.99 -6.93
N ALA A 3 -35.84 -20.03 -5.64
CA ALA A 3 -34.94 -19.54 -4.60
C ALA A 3 -33.63 -20.35 -4.69
N TYR A 4 -32.61 -19.76 -5.25
CA TYR A 4 -31.29 -20.36 -5.39
C TYR A 4 -30.65 -20.39 -4.00
N SER A 5 -30.75 -21.51 -3.30
CA SER A 5 -29.97 -21.76 -2.09
C SER A 5 -28.48 -21.74 -2.43
N PRO A 6 -27.58 -21.22 -1.58
CA PRO A 6 -26.15 -21.32 -1.84
C PRO A 6 -25.80 -22.80 -2.07
N PRO A 7 -24.82 -23.10 -2.94
CA PRO A 7 -24.25 -24.43 -2.97
C PRO A 7 -23.88 -24.81 -1.53
N GLN A 8 -24.22 -26.00 -1.06
CA GLN A 8 -24.10 -26.44 0.34
C GLN A 8 -22.68 -26.31 0.94
N ASP A 9 -21.67 -25.97 0.11
CA ASP A 9 -20.25 -25.94 0.45
C ASP A 9 -19.65 -24.53 0.68
N TRP A 10 -20.45 -23.45 0.65
CA TRP A 10 -19.91 -22.09 0.83
C TRP A 10 -19.97 -21.64 2.28
N GLU A 11 -18.78 -21.32 2.83
CA GLU A 11 -18.71 -20.65 4.13
C GLU A 11 -19.36 -19.25 4.02
N THR A 12 -20.14 -18.85 5.02
CA THR A 12 -20.78 -17.53 5.08
C THR A 12 -20.19 -16.72 6.21
N VAL A 13 -19.83 -15.46 5.95
CA VAL A 13 -19.28 -14.52 6.92
C VAL A 13 -19.86 -13.13 6.71
N ASP A 14 -19.88 -12.31 7.74
CA ASP A 14 -20.33 -10.93 7.60
C ASP A 14 -19.30 -10.07 6.87
N ILE A 15 -18.02 -10.11 7.28
CA ILE A 15 -16.97 -9.25 6.73
C ILE A 15 -15.73 -10.09 6.35
N ALA A 16 -15.28 -9.97 5.10
CA ALA A 16 -14.00 -10.50 4.65
C ALA A 16 -12.99 -9.35 4.48
N ILE A 17 -11.83 -9.47 5.10
CA ILE A 17 -10.70 -8.53 4.97
C ILE A 17 -9.62 -9.22 4.16
N ILE A 18 -9.11 -8.58 3.11
CA ILE A 18 -8.07 -9.13 2.25
C ILE A 18 -6.75 -8.41 2.53
N GLY A 19 -5.74 -9.16 2.98
CA GLY A 19 -4.42 -8.68 3.35
C GLY A 19 -4.23 -8.45 4.84
N SER A 20 -3.09 -8.88 5.38
CA SER A 20 -2.73 -8.81 6.80
C SER A 20 -1.57 -7.84 7.10
N GLY A 21 -1.42 -6.79 6.26
CA GLY A 21 -0.57 -5.64 6.54
C GLY A 21 -1.20 -4.65 7.52
N PHE A 22 -0.61 -3.44 7.66
CA PHE A 22 -1.17 -2.38 8.51
C PHE A 22 -2.66 -2.12 8.27
N ALA A 23 -3.12 -2.12 7.02
CA ALA A 23 -4.50 -1.83 6.67
C ALA A 23 -5.47 -2.88 7.22
N GLY A 24 -5.23 -4.15 6.90
CA GLY A 24 -6.10 -5.24 7.35
C GLY A 24 -6.07 -5.45 8.86
N LEU A 25 -4.89 -5.36 9.49
CA LEU A 25 -4.79 -5.45 10.95
C LEU A 25 -5.50 -4.29 11.65
N CYS A 26 -5.35 -3.05 11.15
CA CYS A 26 -6.10 -1.90 11.69
C CYS A 26 -7.60 -2.13 11.62
N MET A 27 -8.12 -2.57 10.47
CA MET A 27 -9.54 -2.86 10.28
C MET A 27 -10.03 -3.93 11.27
N ALA A 28 -9.33 -5.06 11.35
CA ALA A 28 -9.69 -6.16 12.22
C ALA A 28 -9.70 -5.78 13.72
N ILE A 29 -8.65 -5.05 14.17
CA ILE A 29 -8.60 -4.55 15.56
C ILE A 29 -9.82 -3.68 15.85
N LYS A 30 -10.15 -2.77 14.93
CA LYS A 30 -11.24 -1.83 15.11
C LYS A 30 -12.61 -2.50 15.02
N LEU A 31 -12.79 -3.54 14.21
CA LEU A 31 -14.00 -4.37 14.21
C LEU A 31 -14.21 -5.05 15.56
N LYS A 32 -13.17 -5.69 16.11
CA LYS A 32 -13.25 -6.30 17.45
C LYS A 32 -13.60 -5.27 18.53
N GLN A 33 -12.97 -4.10 18.51
CA GLN A 33 -13.28 -3.02 19.46
C GLN A 33 -14.72 -2.50 19.34
N ALA A 34 -15.31 -2.60 18.14
CA ALA A 34 -16.71 -2.25 17.87
C ALA A 34 -17.70 -3.39 18.14
N GLY A 35 -17.26 -4.54 18.66
CA GLY A 35 -18.11 -5.70 18.92
C GLY A 35 -18.60 -6.42 17.67
N LEU A 36 -17.91 -6.28 16.55
CA LEU A 36 -18.17 -6.97 15.29
C LEU A 36 -17.19 -8.14 15.19
N ALA A 37 -17.65 -9.36 15.51
CA ALA A 37 -16.79 -10.54 15.63
C ALA A 37 -16.85 -11.47 14.41
N ASP A 38 -17.89 -11.37 13.58
CA ASP A 38 -18.07 -12.22 12.39
C ASP A 38 -17.26 -11.67 11.20
N PHE A 39 -15.94 -11.89 11.26
CA PHE A 39 -15.01 -11.54 10.19
C PHE A 39 -13.81 -12.48 10.16
N PHE A 40 -13.10 -12.49 9.03
CA PHE A 40 -11.76 -13.07 8.93
C PHE A 40 -10.83 -12.16 8.10
N ILE A 41 -9.52 -12.39 8.23
CA ILE A 41 -8.46 -11.77 7.42
C ILE A 41 -7.85 -12.87 6.56
N ALA A 42 -7.96 -12.75 5.23
CA ALA A 42 -7.26 -13.62 4.29
C ALA A 42 -5.90 -13.02 3.94
N GLU A 43 -4.85 -13.81 4.06
CA GLU A 43 -3.49 -13.46 3.67
C GLU A 43 -2.95 -14.51 2.70
N GLN A 44 -2.38 -14.07 1.57
CA GLN A 44 -1.86 -14.99 0.55
C GLN A 44 -0.60 -15.75 0.99
N ALA A 45 0.21 -15.13 1.85
CA ALA A 45 1.43 -15.73 2.37
C ALA A 45 1.18 -16.56 3.65
N ASP A 46 2.22 -17.22 4.10
CA ASP A 46 2.27 -18.07 5.31
C ASP A 46 2.46 -17.27 6.62
N ALA A 47 2.65 -15.96 6.52
CA ALA A 47 2.81 -15.06 7.66
C ALA A 47 2.13 -13.70 7.41
N LEU A 48 1.77 -13.00 8.50
CA LEU A 48 1.26 -11.64 8.44
C LEU A 48 2.39 -10.61 8.19
N GLY A 49 2.01 -9.36 7.87
CA GLY A 49 2.94 -8.23 7.82
C GLY A 49 2.95 -7.44 6.50
N GLY A 50 2.42 -8.01 5.41
CA GLY A 50 2.35 -7.35 4.09
C GLY A 50 3.70 -6.77 3.66
N THR A 51 3.77 -5.50 3.32
CA THR A 51 5.00 -4.81 2.87
C THR A 51 6.20 -5.06 3.80
N TRP A 52 6.01 -5.18 5.10
CA TRP A 52 7.08 -5.37 6.08
C TRP A 52 7.46 -6.83 6.31
N ARG A 53 6.69 -7.78 5.81
CA ARG A 53 7.09 -9.17 5.61
C ARG A 53 7.88 -9.30 4.32
N ASP A 54 7.35 -8.74 3.22
CA ASP A 54 7.85 -8.98 1.87
C ASP A 54 9.17 -8.25 1.57
N ASN A 55 9.38 -7.06 2.14
CA ASN A 55 10.58 -6.27 1.91
C ASN A 55 11.55 -6.44 3.08
N HIS A 56 12.48 -7.37 2.93
CA HIS A 56 13.48 -7.75 3.95
C HIS A 56 14.92 -7.69 3.43
N TYR A 57 15.15 -6.88 2.38
CA TYR A 57 16.48 -6.65 1.82
C TYR A 57 17.40 -5.95 2.85
N PRO A 58 18.73 -6.08 2.73
CA PRO A 58 19.69 -5.47 3.63
C PRO A 58 19.49 -3.95 3.75
N GLY A 59 19.41 -3.44 4.98
CA GLY A 59 19.17 -2.02 5.26
C GLY A 59 17.73 -1.56 5.13
N CYS A 60 16.76 -2.47 4.91
CA CYS A 60 15.35 -2.13 4.82
C CYS A 60 14.85 -1.46 6.11
N ALA A 61 14.37 -0.23 5.99
CA ALA A 61 13.86 0.56 7.10
C ALA A 61 12.76 1.53 6.62
N CYS A 62 11.96 2.02 7.56
CA CYS A 62 10.99 3.07 7.26
C CYS A 62 11.69 4.41 6.97
N ASP A 63 11.11 5.21 6.09
CA ASP A 63 11.50 6.59 5.79
C ASP A 63 10.60 7.63 6.48
N VAL A 64 9.72 7.16 7.37
CA VAL A 64 8.90 7.96 8.28
C VAL A 64 9.30 7.62 9.71
N GLN A 65 9.30 8.62 10.60
CA GLN A 65 9.69 8.43 11.99
C GLN A 65 8.78 7.42 12.73
N SER A 66 9.40 6.55 13.53
CA SER A 66 8.80 5.39 14.18
C SER A 66 7.54 5.72 14.98
N HIS A 67 7.55 6.82 15.76
CA HIS A 67 6.41 7.20 16.59
C HIS A 67 5.17 7.59 15.78
N VAL A 68 5.31 8.03 14.53
CA VAL A 68 4.18 8.33 13.63
C VAL A 68 3.88 7.14 12.73
N TYR A 69 4.86 6.23 12.52
CA TYR A 69 4.69 5.01 11.76
C TYR A 69 4.27 3.82 12.65
N SER A 70 3.28 4.05 13.50
CA SER A 70 2.63 3.07 14.37
C SER A 70 1.16 3.46 14.57
N PHE A 71 0.32 2.54 14.97
CA PHE A 71 -1.07 2.86 15.28
C PHE A 71 -1.17 3.86 16.43
N SER A 72 -2.08 4.83 16.31
CA SER A 72 -2.30 5.84 17.35
C SER A 72 -2.83 5.25 18.65
N PHE A 73 -3.56 4.15 18.55
CA PHE A 73 -4.16 3.42 19.66
C PHE A 73 -3.26 2.29 20.21
N ALA A 74 -2.13 2.02 19.57
CA ALA A 74 -1.16 1.00 19.96
C ALA A 74 0.28 1.53 19.82
N PRO A 75 0.68 2.55 20.64
CA PRO A 75 2.04 3.07 20.59
C PRO A 75 3.04 2.00 21.03
N ASN A 76 4.24 2.01 20.41
CA ASN A 76 5.36 1.19 20.84
C ASN A 76 6.42 2.07 21.51
N PRO A 77 6.69 1.92 22.81
CA PRO A 77 7.73 2.68 23.53
C PRO A 77 9.14 2.18 23.26
N ASN A 78 9.29 0.99 22.66
CA ASN A 78 10.54 0.26 22.60
C ASN A 78 11.28 0.38 21.25
N TRP A 79 10.89 1.31 20.37
CA TRP A 79 11.62 1.54 19.12
C TRP A 79 13.10 1.76 19.39
N SER A 80 13.97 1.10 18.63
CA SER A 80 15.42 1.25 18.78
C SER A 80 15.93 2.60 18.22
N ARG A 81 15.26 3.09 17.16
CA ARG A 81 15.69 4.26 16.37
C ARG A 81 14.53 5.16 15.98
N GLN A 82 14.87 6.38 15.57
CA GLN A 82 13.87 7.31 15.01
C GLN A 82 13.23 6.79 13.71
N PHE A 83 13.95 5.99 12.91
CA PHE A 83 13.44 5.35 11.71
C PHE A 83 13.62 3.84 11.88
N ALA A 84 12.56 3.15 12.26
CA ALA A 84 12.60 1.75 12.61
C ALA A 84 13.03 0.87 11.44
N PRO A 85 13.93 -0.10 11.65
CA PRO A 85 14.24 -1.13 10.68
C PRO A 85 13.04 -2.06 10.47
N GLN A 86 13.05 -2.74 9.32
CA GLN A 86 11.98 -3.64 8.89
C GLN A 86 11.61 -4.68 9.95
N ALA A 87 12.59 -5.33 10.55
CA ALA A 87 12.36 -6.38 11.55
C ALA A 87 11.56 -5.89 12.77
N GLU A 88 11.84 -4.67 13.25
CA GLU A 88 11.08 -4.08 14.37
C GLU A 88 9.63 -3.75 13.97
N ILE A 89 9.41 -3.29 12.73
CA ILE A 89 8.05 -2.99 12.25
C ILE A 89 7.26 -4.27 12.08
N ARG A 90 7.89 -5.32 11.55
CA ARG A 90 7.27 -6.65 11.44
C ARG A 90 6.89 -7.18 12.83
N ALA A 91 7.84 -7.18 13.77
CA ALA A 91 7.59 -7.60 15.15
C ALA A 91 6.48 -6.77 15.83
N TYR A 92 6.40 -5.46 15.55
CA TYR A 92 5.32 -4.61 16.04
C TYR A 92 3.94 -5.04 15.49
N LEU A 93 3.84 -5.43 14.22
CA LEU A 93 2.58 -5.93 13.63
C LEU A 93 2.19 -7.29 14.23
N GLU A 94 3.16 -8.16 14.46
CA GLU A 94 2.97 -9.45 15.11
C GLU A 94 2.50 -9.26 16.57
N ASP A 95 3.12 -8.36 17.33
CA ASP A 95 2.67 -7.98 18.67
C ASP A 95 1.24 -7.42 18.66
N CYS A 96 0.91 -6.54 17.72
CA CYS A 96 -0.45 -6.02 17.60
C CYS A 96 -1.46 -7.14 17.33
N ALA A 97 -1.16 -8.06 16.42
CA ALA A 97 -2.05 -9.18 16.11
C ALA A 97 -2.28 -10.08 17.34
N GLN A 98 -1.24 -10.36 18.09
CA GLN A 98 -1.32 -11.16 19.33
C GLN A 98 -2.07 -10.41 20.44
N ARG A 99 -1.66 -9.18 20.76
CA ARG A 99 -2.21 -8.35 21.84
C ARG A 99 -3.70 -8.07 21.67
N PHE A 100 -4.16 -7.88 20.42
CA PHE A 100 -5.58 -7.68 20.14
C PHE A 100 -6.32 -8.98 19.82
N GLY A 101 -5.68 -10.16 19.97
CA GLY A 101 -6.28 -11.47 19.81
C GLY A 101 -6.83 -11.70 18.41
N LEU A 102 -6.07 -11.38 17.36
CA LEU A 102 -6.48 -11.55 15.96
C LEU A 102 -6.19 -12.93 15.40
N THR A 103 -5.38 -13.75 16.08
CA THR A 103 -4.97 -15.07 15.61
C THR A 103 -6.13 -15.96 15.14
N PRO A 104 -7.28 -16.04 15.86
CA PRO A 104 -8.41 -16.85 15.40
C PRO A 104 -9.07 -16.36 14.12
N HIS A 105 -8.84 -15.10 13.74
CA HIS A 105 -9.41 -14.48 12.55
C HIS A 105 -8.45 -14.50 11.35
N LEU A 106 -7.17 -14.84 11.57
CA LEU A 106 -6.15 -14.90 10.52
C LEU A 106 -6.23 -16.22 9.76
N ARG A 107 -6.27 -16.13 8.43
CA ARG A 107 -6.24 -17.27 7.51
C ARG A 107 -5.10 -17.07 6.54
N LEU A 108 -3.99 -17.72 6.83
CA LEU A 108 -2.76 -17.66 6.04
C LEU A 108 -2.82 -18.65 4.86
N GLY A 109 -1.98 -18.47 3.83
CA GLY A 109 -1.99 -19.27 2.62
C GLY A 109 -3.29 -19.17 1.81
N MET A 110 -4.02 -18.07 1.98
CA MET A 110 -5.36 -17.87 1.42
C MET A 110 -5.40 -16.60 0.56
N GLY A 111 -4.81 -16.67 -0.63
CA GLY A 111 -4.79 -15.58 -1.60
C GLY A 111 -6.12 -15.44 -2.32
N LEU A 112 -6.68 -14.22 -2.40
CA LEU A 112 -7.88 -13.95 -3.19
C LEU A 112 -7.56 -14.08 -4.68
N GLN A 113 -8.29 -14.94 -5.40
CA GLN A 113 -8.20 -15.10 -6.84
C GLN A 113 -9.29 -14.34 -7.58
N ARG A 114 -10.50 -14.28 -6.99
CA ARG A 114 -11.64 -13.60 -7.58
C ARG A 114 -12.67 -13.26 -6.51
N ALA A 115 -13.22 -12.06 -6.59
CA ALA A 115 -14.39 -11.63 -5.83
C ALA A 115 -15.44 -11.11 -6.82
N THR A 116 -16.64 -11.70 -6.81
CA THR A 116 -17.75 -11.31 -7.68
C THR A 116 -18.95 -10.92 -6.82
N PHE A 117 -19.57 -9.78 -7.09
CA PHE A 117 -20.78 -9.38 -6.40
C PHE A 117 -21.98 -10.17 -6.94
N ASP A 118 -22.59 -10.95 -6.06
CA ASP A 118 -23.80 -11.73 -6.33
C ASP A 118 -25.02 -10.84 -6.05
N GLU A 119 -25.64 -10.31 -7.08
CA GLU A 119 -26.76 -9.36 -6.95
C GLU A 119 -28.01 -9.99 -6.29
N PRO A 120 -28.45 -11.22 -6.67
CA PRO A 120 -29.59 -11.86 -6.03
C PRO A 120 -29.41 -12.03 -4.51
N ARG A 121 -28.18 -12.34 -4.07
CA ARG A 121 -27.86 -12.52 -2.65
C ARG A 121 -27.39 -11.26 -1.95
N GLN A 122 -27.07 -10.22 -2.70
CA GLN A 122 -26.46 -8.98 -2.22
C GLN A 122 -25.20 -9.23 -1.38
N ARG A 123 -24.33 -10.14 -1.85
CA ARG A 123 -23.11 -10.58 -1.19
C ARG A 123 -21.98 -10.77 -2.19
N TRP A 124 -20.77 -10.79 -1.67
CA TRP A 124 -19.56 -11.10 -2.43
C TRP A 124 -19.30 -12.61 -2.44
N ALA A 125 -19.16 -13.18 -3.61
CA ALA A 125 -18.71 -14.54 -3.86
C ALA A 125 -17.18 -14.51 -4.00
N LEU A 126 -16.45 -15.05 -3.01
CA LEU A 126 -14.99 -15.01 -2.92
C LEU A 126 -14.40 -16.38 -3.23
N HIS A 127 -13.44 -16.41 -4.16
CA HIS A 127 -12.66 -17.60 -4.51
C HIS A 127 -11.20 -17.40 -4.12
N PHE A 128 -10.62 -18.37 -3.43
CA PHE A 128 -9.27 -18.31 -2.91
C PHE A 128 -8.34 -19.35 -3.53
N SER A 129 -7.02 -19.09 -3.49
CA SER A 129 -5.98 -19.93 -4.09
C SER A 129 -5.92 -21.35 -3.53
N ASN A 130 -6.37 -21.56 -2.29
CA ASN A 130 -6.46 -22.85 -1.63
C ASN A 130 -7.78 -23.60 -1.91
N GLY A 131 -8.56 -23.17 -2.88
CA GLY A 131 -9.85 -23.77 -3.27
C GLY A 131 -11.03 -23.40 -2.39
N ARG A 132 -10.84 -22.68 -1.28
CA ARG A 132 -11.95 -22.23 -0.43
C ARG A 132 -12.85 -21.24 -1.15
N ARG A 133 -14.15 -21.32 -0.87
CA ARG A 133 -15.20 -20.43 -1.36
C ARG A 133 -15.94 -19.82 -0.19
N VAL A 134 -16.06 -18.49 -0.17
CA VAL A 134 -16.69 -17.77 0.94
C VAL A 134 -17.69 -16.76 0.39
N SER A 135 -18.88 -16.70 1.01
CA SER A 135 -19.89 -15.67 0.78
C SER A 135 -19.77 -14.61 1.87
N ALA A 136 -19.36 -13.38 1.52
CA ALA A 136 -19.22 -12.28 2.46
C ALA A 136 -20.20 -11.14 2.14
N ARG A 137 -20.84 -10.55 3.17
CA ARG A 137 -21.70 -9.37 2.96
C ARG A 137 -20.88 -8.14 2.64
N VAL A 138 -19.74 -7.99 3.29
CA VAL A 138 -18.83 -6.86 3.15
C VAL A 138 -17.45 -7.37 2.75
N LEU A 139 -16.84 -6.70 1.79
CA LEU A 139 -15.47 -6.96 1.36
C LEU A 139 -14.61 -5.73 1.64
N VAL A 140 -13.55 -5.91 2.45
CA VAL A 140 -12.57 -4.87 2.75
C VAL A 140 -11.24 -5.22 2.12
N SER A 141 -10.78 -4.40 1.18
CA SER A 141 -9.47 -4.55 0.55
C SER A 141 -8.40 -3.82 1.36
N GLY A 142 -7.53 -4.58 2.02
CA GLY A 142 -6.31 -4.13 2.66
C GLY A 142 -5.04 -4.58 1.93
N MET A 143 -5.15 -4.87 0.62
CA MET A 143 -4.07 -5.45 -0.19
C MET A 143 -2.88 -4.53 -0.42
N GLY A 144 -3.05 -3.20 -0.25
CA GLY A 144 -2.00 -2.20 -0.46
C GLY A 144 -1.59 -2.02 -1.93
N GLY A 145 -0.99 -0.87 -2.23
CA GLY A 145 -0.54 -0.52 -3.60
C GLY A 145 0.91 -0.90 -3.92
N LEU A 146 1.67 -1.43 -2.96
CA LEU A 146 3.09 -1.79 -3.10
C LEU A 146 3.29 -3.29 -2.88
N SER A 147 2.44 -4.12 -3.46
CA SER A 147 2.46 -5.58 -3.29
C SER A 147 2.92 -6.33 -4.54
N ARG A 148 2.85 -5.71 -5.73
CA ARG A 148 3.22 -6.33 -7.01
C ARG A 148 4.50 -5.70 -7.56
N PRO A 149 5.64 -6.46 -7.65
CA PRO A 149 6.88 -5.96 -8.22
C PRO A 149 6.72 -5.49 -9.67
N ALA A 150 7.42 -4.43 -10.03
CA ALA A 150 7.51 -3.96 -11.40
C ALA A 150 8.88 -4.37 -11.99
N ILE A 151 8.93 -5.50 -12.70
CA ILE A 151 10.11 -5.90 -13.45
C ILE A 151 10.01 -5.29 -14.84
N PRO A 152 11.01 -4.50 -15.29
CA PRO A 152 10.99 -3.90 -16.62
C PRO A 152 11.11 -4.97 -17.72
N GLN A 153 10.45 -4.73 -18.83
CA GLN A 153 10.64 -5.55 -20.03
C GLN A 153 11.96 -5.14 -20.69
N ILE A 154 12.99 -5.93 -20.44
CA ILE A 154 14.31 -5.75 -21.07
C ILE A 154 14.48 -6.85 -22.11
N PRO A 155 14.89 -6.54 -23.35
CA PRO A 155 15.15 -7.56 -24.36
C PRO A 155 16.11 -8.63 -23.83
N ASP A 156 15.83 -9.87 -24.15
CA ASP A 156 16.65 -11.06 -23.84
C ASP A 156 16.94 -11.27 -22.34
N LEU A 157 16.14 -10.72 -21.43
CA LEU A 157 16.34 -10.88 -19.98
C LEU A 157 16.44 -12.34 -19.54
N GLU A 158 15.70 -13.23 -20.21
CA GLU A 158 15.69 -14.67 -19.91
C GLU A 158 16.97 -15.39 -20.33
N SER A 159 17.82 -14.78 -21.17
CA SER A 159 19.11 -15.36 -21.57
C SER A 159 20.17 -15.31 -20.48
N PHE A 160 19.97 -14.49 -19.44
CA PHE A 160 20.92 -14.31 -18.35
C PHE A 160 21.14 -15.62 -17.56
N GLN A 161 22.40 -16.03 -17.44
CA GLN A 161 22.78 -17.26 -16.76
C GLN A 161 23.05 -17.10 -15.27
N GLY A 162 23.16 -15.86 -14.78
CA GLY A 162 23.36 -15.56 -13.36
C GLY A 162 22.05 -15.51 -12.56
N GLN A 163 22.18 -15.20 -11.26
CA GLN A 163 21.03 -15.04 -10.37
C GLN A 163 20.31 -13.71 -10.64
N ARG A 164 18.97 -13.71 -10.56
CA ARG A 164 18.16 -12.49 -10.69
C ARG A 164 17.01 -12.50 -9.72
N PHE A 165 16.80 -11.37 -9.05
CA PHE A 165 15.66 -11.20 -8.15
C PHE A 165 15.26 -9.72 -7.99
N HIS A 166 14.01 -9.50 -7.63
CA HIS A 166 13.52 -8.19 -7.24
C HIS A 166 13.78 -7.94 -5.75
N SER A 167 13.98 -6.67 -5.35
CA SER A 167 14.24 -6.30 -3.94
C SER A 167 13.17 -6.80 -2.96
N GLN A 168 11.90 -6.95 -3.39
CA GLN A 168 10.84 -7.53 -2.58
C GLN A 168 11.05 -9.03 -2.29
N HIS A 169 11.70 -9.74 -3.18
CA HIS A 169 11.98 -11.18 -3.08
C HIS A 169 13.49 -11.39 -2.92
N TRP A 170 14.07 -10.72 -1.93
CA TRP A 170 15.50 -10.77 -1.69
C TRP A 170 15.93 -12.20 -1.35
N ASP A 171 16.90 -12.73 -2.12
CA ASP A 171 17.46 -14.06 -1.89
C ASP A 171 18.61 -13.97 -0.87
N HIS A 172 18.33 -14.32 0.39
CA HIS A 172 19.33 -14.36 1.45
C HIS A 172 20.26 -15.57 1.38
N GLN A 173 19.91 -16.58 0.58
CA GLN A 173 20.76 -17.77 0.42
C GLN A 173 21.85 -17.54 -0.62
N TYR A 174 21.65 -16.58 -1.53
CA TYR A 174 22.64 -16.21 -2.53
C TYR A 174 23.67 -15.23 -1.96
N SER A 175 24.92 -15.69 -1.80
CA SER A 175 26.02 -14.82 -1.34
C SER A 175 26.46 -13.86 -2.43
N LEU A 176 26.45 -12.57 -2.12
CA LEU A 176 26.98 -11.51 -2.99
C LEU A 176 28.48 -11.26 -2.79
N GLN A 177 29.13 -11.91 -1.83
CA GLN A 177 30.55 -11.71 -1.52
C GLN A 177 31.42 -11.99 -2.74
N GLY A 178 32.19 -10.99 -3.17
CA GLY A 178 33.13 -11.10 -4.31
C GLY A 178 32.45 -11.21 -5.69
N LYS A 179 31.11 -11.02 -5.78
CA LYS A 179 30.36 -11.09 -7.05
C LYS A 179 30.34 -9.75 -7.78
N ARG A 180 30.13 -9.80 -9.09
CA ARG A 180 29.78 -8.66 -9.93
C ARG A 180 28.26 -8.52 -9.91
N VAL A 181 27.76 -7.38 -9.47
CA VAL A 181 26.32 -7.17 -9.28
C VAL A 181 25.84 -6.02 -10.14
N ALA A 182 24.83 -6.27 -10.96
CA ALA A 182 24.08 -5.25 -11.68
C ALA A 182 22.83 -4.88 -10.87
N VAL A 183 22.68 -3.60 -10.52
CA VAL A 183 21.48 -3.07 -9.84
C VAL A 183 20.72 -2.22 -10.83
N ILE A 184 19.47 -2.58 -11.12
CA ILE A 184 18.61 -1.80 -12.04
C ILE A 184 17.60 -1.00 -11.20
N GLY A 185 17.74 0.34 -11.24
CA GLY A 185 16.87 1.26 -10.52
C GLY A 185 17.51 1.92 -9.30
N THR A 186 17.02 3.13 -9.00
CA THR A 186 17.56 4.05 -7.96
C THR A 186 16.47 4.55 -7.01
N GLY A 187 15.40 3.73 -6.81
CA GLY A 187 14.28 4.06 -5.95
C GLY A 187 14.57 3.87 -4.46
N ALA A 188 13.51 3.97 -3.65
CA ALA A 188 13.59 3.93 -2.19
C ALA A 188 14.26 2.64 -1.64
N SER A 189 14.08 1.50 -2.31
CA SER A 189 14.76 0.26 -1.92
C SER A 189 16.25 0.30 -2.27
N ALA A 190 16.59 0.73 -3.48
CA ALA A 190 17.98 0.76 -3.95
C ALA A 190 18.87 1.65 -3.08
N ILE A 191 18.39 2.84 -2.66
CA ILE A 191 19.17 3.73 -1.79
C ILE A 191 19.46 3.13 -0.41
N GLN A 192 18.74 2.08 -0.01
CA GLN A 192 18.92 1.38 1.26
C GLN A 192 19.82 0.16 1.12
N PHE A 193 19.60 -0.71 0.12
CA PHE A 193 20.41 -1.93 -0.01
C PHE A 193 21.77 -1.69 -0.70
N VAL A 194 21.88 -0.75 -1.64
CA VAL A 194 23.17 -0.47 -2.33
C VAL A 194 24.29 -0.15 -1.33
N PRO A 195 24.12 0.71 -0.33
CA PRO A 195 25.15 0.93 0.69
C PRO A 195 25.55 -0.31 1.47
N GLN A 196 24.63 -1.24 1.66
CA GLN A 196 24.86 -2.46 2.44
C GLN A 196 25.64 -3.53 1.64
N ILE A 197 25.39 -3.62 0.32
CA ILE A 197 26.03 -4.62 -0.52
C ILE A 197 27.33 -4.13 -1.15
N ALA A 198 27.47 -2.84 -1.43
CA ALA A 198 28.67 -2.27 -2.07
C ALA A 198 30.00 -2.63 -1.39
N PRO A 199 30.10 -2.76 -0.05
CA PRO A 199 31.36 -3.16 0.59
C PRO A 199 31.79 -4.59 0.35
N GLN A 200 30.87 -5.49 0.02
CA GLN A 200 31.13 -6.94 -0.06
C GLN A 200 31.24 -7.47 -1.50
N VAL A 201 30.75 -6.72 -2.49
CA VAL A 201 30.80 -7.15 -3.90
C VAL A 201 32.14 -6.77 -4.55
N ALA A 202 32.59 -7.55 -5.54
CA ALA A 202 33.77 -7.21 -6.31
C ALA A 202 33.53 -5.99 -7.18
N HIS A 203 32.38 -5.92 -7.82
CA HIS A 203 31.95 -4.78 -8.65
C HIS A 203 30.45 -4.60 -8.58
N LEU A 204 29.99 -3.34 -8.56
CA LEU A 204 28.57 -2.97 -8.61
C LEU A 204 28.34 -2.00 -9.75
N ALA A 205 27.56 -2.41 -10.76
CA ALA A 205 27.06 -1.54 -11.81
C ALA A 205 25.62 -1.08 -11.46
N LEU A 206 25.43 0.20 -11.15
CA LEU A 206 24.13 0.77 -10.86
C LEU A 206 23.56 1.46 -12.09
N PHE A 207 22.53 0.85 -12.69
CA PHE A 207 21.84 1.40 -13.86
C PHE A 207 20.81 2.44 -13.43
N GLN A 208 21.11 3.68 -13.76
CA GLN A 208 20.37 4.86 -13.34
C GLN A 208 19.78 5.60 -14.55
N ARG A 209 18.49 5.44 -14.82
CA ARG A 209 17.79 6.24 -15.83
C ARG A 209 17.57 7.67 -15.37
N THR A 210 17.22 7.88 -14.11
CA THR A 210 16.97 9.21 -13.53
C THR A 210 17.46 9.22 -12.09
N PRO A 211 18.36 10.14 -11.69
CA PRO A 211 18.82 10.24 -10.32
C PRO A 211 17.70 10.70 -9.38
N PRO A 212 17.61 10.18 -8.15
CA PRO A 212 16.66 10.65 -7.16
C PRO A 212 17.16 11.87 -6.40
N TRP A 213 16.23 12.72 -5.94
CA TRP A 213 16.55 13.73 -4.93
C TRP A 213 16.70 13.08 -3.55
N ILE A 214 17.85 13.29 -2.91
CA ILE A 214 18.15 12.72 -1.59
C ILE A 214 18.47 13.83 -0.61
N LEU A 215 17.82 13.79 0.55
CA LEU A 215 18.07 14.63 1.72
C LEU A 215 18.83 13.86 2.80
N PRO A 216 19.52 14.55 3.71
CA PRO A 216 20.08 13.91 4.89
C PRO A 216 18.98 13.19 5.69
N LYS A 217 19.27 11.98 6.14
CA LYS A 217 18.37 11.21 7.03
C LYS A 217 18.69 11.60 8.49
N PRO A 218 17.77 12.26 9.21
CA PRO A 218 18.00 12.62 10.62
C PRO A 218 17.75 11.43 11.55
N ASP A 219 18.43 10.32 11.27
CA ASP A 219 18.27 9.08 12.04
C ASP A 219 19.24 9.03 13.21
N ARG A 220 18.76 8.57 14.34
CA ARG A 220 19.55 8.27 15.53
C ARG A 220 18.92 7.16 16.35
N ALA A 221 19.71 6.48 17.15
CA ALA A 221 19.20 5.58 18.17
C ALA A 221 18.38 6.37 19.22
N LEU A 222 17.33 5.76 19.74
CA LEU A 222 16.62 6.26 20.90
C LEU A 222 17.41 5.88 22.16
N SER A 223 17.65 6.87 23.03
CA SER A 223 18.41 6.65 24.25
C SER A 223 17.63 5.75 25.24
N PRO A 224 18.32 5.07 26.16
CA PRO A 224 17.65 4.30 27.21
C PRO A 224 16.69 5.15 28.06
N VAL A 225 17.05 6.42 28.30
CA VAL A 225 16.21 7.37 29.05
C VAL A 225 14.92 7.69 28.31
N GLU A 226 14.99 7.94 26.99
CA GLU A 226 13.80 8.18 26.17
C GLU A 226 12.86 6.96 26.19
N ARG A 227 13.40 5.76 25.99
CA ARG A 227 12.61 4.51 26.02
C ARG A 227 11.99 4.28 27.39
N TRP A 228 12.73 4.52 28.47
CA TRP A 228 12.20 4.46 29.83
C TRP A 228 11.06 5.45 30.03
N ALA A 229 11.24 6.72 29.60
CA ALA A 229 10.21 7.75 29.70
C ALA A 229 8.95 7.37 28.90
N PHE A 230 9.10 6.86 27.70
CA PHE A 230 7.95 6.44 26.87
C PHE A 230 7.18 5.27 27.50
N LYS A 231 7.88 4.36 28.17
CA LYS A 231 7.29 3.20 28.84
C LYS A 231 6.56 3.58 30.13
N HIS A 232 7.16 4.43 30.98
CA HIS A 232 6.66 4.73 32.32
C HIS A 232 5.88 6.05 32.39
N VAL A 233 6.09 6.95 31.42
CA VAL A 233 5.45 8.28 31.34
C VAL A 233 4.85 8.46 29.94
N PRO A 234 3.76 7.73 29.58
CA PRO A 234 3.26 7.59 28.21
C PRO A 234 2.89 8.91 27.50
N TRP A 235 2.57 9.98 28.25
CA TRP A 235 2.29 11.28 27.65
C TRP A 235 3.51 11.88 26.94
N THR A 236 4.73 11.53 27.34
CA THR A 236 5.97 11.99 26.68
C THR A 236 6.06 11.44 25.26
N GLN A 237 5.70 10.18 25.05
CA GLN A 237 5.60 9.58 23.71
C GLN A 237 4.51 10.24 22.87
N LYS A 238 3.35 10.53 23.47
CA LYS A 238 2.26 11.26 22.79
C LYS A 238 2.71 12.65 22.34
N LEU A 239 3.48 13.35 23.19
CA LEU A 239 4.04 14.66 22.86
C LEU A 239 5.00 14.57 21.67
N VAL A 240 5.96 13.65 21.71
CA VAL A 240 6.90 13.42 20.59
C VAL A 240 6.17 13.05 19.31
N ARG A 241 5.17 12.14 19.38
CA ARG A 241 4.33 11.80 18.24
C ARG A 241 3.62 13.03 17.67
N SER A 242 3.01 13.85 18.54
CA SER A 242 2.30 15.06 18.12
C SER A 242 3.23 16.08 17.47
N ALA A 243 4.38 16.35 18.08
CA ALA A 243 5.39 17.26 17.52
C ALA A 243 5.89 16.77 16.15
N THR A 244 6.21 15.48 16.04
CA THR A 244 6.62 14.86 14.78
C THR A 244 5.51 14.96 13.72
N TYR A 245 4.26 14.67 14.10
CA TYR A 245 3.10 14.77 13.22
C TYR A 245 2.99 16.18 12.61
N TRP A 246 2.99 17.23 13.45
CA TRP A 246 2.84 18.60 12.98
C TRP A 246 4.04 19.07 12.15
N ALA A 247 5.25 18.63 12.49
CA ALA A 247 6.44 18.91 11.70
C ALA A 247 6.38 18.28 10.31
N LEU A 248 5.84 17.06 10.18
CA LEU A 248 5.61 16.41 8.89
C LEU A 248 4.45 17.06 8.14
N GLU A 249 3.37 17.38 8.83
CA GLU A 249 2.16 17.98 8.27
C GLU A 249 2.44 19.37 7.67
N SER A 250 3.29 20.18 8.31
CA SER A 250 3.68 21.50 7.78
C SER A 250 4.31 21.44 6.39
N ARG A 251 4.91 20.30 6.01
CA ARG A 251 5.51 20.11 4.68
C ARG A 251 4.51 20.18 3.54
N VAL A 252 3.21 19.91 3.80
CA VAL A 252 2.14 19.99 2.78
C VAL A 252 2.07 21.39 2.15
N ILE A 253 2.43 22.44 2.92
CA ILE A 253 2.46 23.82 2.42
C ILE A 253 3.39 23.94 1.21
N ALA A 254 4.58 23.33 1.28
CA ALA A 254 5.56 23.36 0.19
C ALA A 254 5.14 22.45 -0.98
N PHE A 255 4.54 21.29 -0.72
CA PHE A 255 4.18 20.34 -1.76
C PHE A 255 2.93 20.73 -2.54
N ALA A 256 1.88 21.16 -1.86
CA ALA A 256 0.58 21.38 -2.45
C ALA A 256 0.25 22.87 -2.68
N HIS A 257 0.66 23.77 -1.76
CA HIS A 257 0.18 25.14 -1.77
C HIS A 257 1.22 26.17 -2.25
N ARG A 258 2.50 25.97 -1.95
CA ARG A 258 3.58 26.89 -2.32
C ARG A 258 4.81 26.16 -2.88
N PRO A 259 4.73 25.59 -4.09
CA PRO A 259 5.83 24.82 -4.69
C PRO A 259 7.16 25.60 -4.80
N ARG A 260 7.11 26.94 -4.81
CA ARG A 260 8.33 27.78 -4.81
C ARG A 260 9.24 27.55 -3.59
N LEU A 261 8.66 27.12 -2.45
CA LEU A 261 9.43 26.78 -1.24
C LEU A 261 10.30 25.54 -1.44
N MET A 262 9.96 24.69 -2.39
CA MET A 262 10.75 23.52 -2.75
C MET A 262 12.15 23.87 -3.23
N ARG A 263 12.40 25.11 -3.73
CA ARG A 263 13.74 25.59 -4.10
C ARG A 263 14.71 25.60 -2.90
N LEU A 264 14.22 25.86 -1.68
CA LEU A 264 15.03 25.78 -0.46
C LEU A 264 15.41 24.33 -0.15
N VAL A 265 14.45 23.43 -0.26
CA VAL A 265 14.65 21.99 -0.07
C VAL A 265 15.64 21.46 -1.13
N GLN A 266 15.52 21.91 -2.38
CA GLN A 266 16.44 21.57 -3.46
C GLN A 266 17.88 22.05 -3.18
N ARG A 267 18.06 23.25 -2.63
CA ARG A 267 19.38 23.74 -2.21
C ARG A 267 19.98 22.88 -1.10
N MET A 268 19.16 22.40 -0.17
CA MET A 268 19.61 21.47 0.88
C MET A 268 20.06 20.13 0.29
N ALA A 269 19.31 19.57 -0.65
CA ALA A 269 19.67 18.32 -1.34
C ALA A 269 20.98 18.48 -2.15
N LEU A 270 21.12 19.56 -2.90
CA LEU A 270 22.37 19.86 -3.65
C LEU A 270 23.57 20.07 -2.71
N ARG A 271 23.36 20.70 -1.55
CA ARG A 271 24.42 20.85 -0.55
C ARG A 271 24.82 19.50 0.04
N HIS A 272 23.85 18.62 0.29
CA HIS A 272 24.11 17.25 0.76
C HIS A 272 24.93 16.46 -0.27
N LEU A 273 24.51 16.46 -1.55
CA LEU A 273 25.23 15.83 -2.64
C LEU A 273 26.68 16.37 -2.75
N ARG A 274 26.88 17.70 -2.75
CA ARG A 274 28.21 18.32 -2.85
C ARG A 274 29.14 17.97 -1.70
N ARG A 275 28.60 17.75 -0.51
CA ARG A 275 29.38 17.37 0.67
C ARG A 275 29.84 15.92 0.63
N GLN A 276 29.07 15.05 0.01
CA GLN A 276 29.32 13.60 0.03
C GLN A 276 30.00 13.07 -1.25
N VAL A 277 29.91 13.80 -2.36
CA VAL A 277 30.50 13.39 -3.64
C VAL A 277 31.56 14.40 -4.07
N ALA A 278 32.83 14.02 -3.96
CA ALA A 278 33.96 14.89 -4.34
C ALA A 278 34.13 14.97 -5.85
N ASP A 279 33.95 13.84 -6.58
CA ASP A 279 34.12 13.78 -8.02
C ASP A 279 33.05 14.62 -8.77
N PRO A 280 33.46 15.62 -9.57
CA PRO A 280 32.54 16.46 -10.31
C PRO A 280 31.76 15.72 -11.42
N ALA A 281 32.35 14.68 -12.02
CA ALA A 281 31.68 13.89 -13.06
C ALA A 281 30.55 13.05 -12.46
N LEU A 282 30.86 12.32 -11.40
CA LEU A 282 29.84 11.55 -10.65
C LEU A 282 28.76 12.47 -10.09
N ARG A 283 29.12 13.65 -9.59
CA ARG A 283 28.16 14.63 -9.06
C ARG A 283 27.19 15.12 -10.12
N ARG A 284 27.66 15.34 -11.37
CA ARG A 284 26.77 15.70 -12.49
C ARG A 284 25.77 14.58 -12.79
N SER A 285 26.24 13.33 -12.86
CA SER A 285 25.34 12.18 -13.13
C SER A 285 24.32 11.93 -12.02
N LEU A 286 24.61 12.36 -10.78
CA LEU A 286 23.73 12.21 -9.62
C LEU A 286 22.83 13.43 -9.36
N THR A 287 22.91 14.48 -10.17
CA THR A 287 22.07 15.68 -10.04
C THR A 287 20.81 15.53 -10.87
N PRO A 288 19.61 15.49 -10.25
CA PRO A 288 18.35 15.41 -10.97
C PRO A 288 18.06 16.67 -11.81
N ASP A 289 17.45 16.50 -12.96
CA ASP A 289 17.03 17.54 -13.90
C ASP A 289 15.59 18.03 -13.70
N TYR A 290 14.85 17.41 -12.79
CA TYR A 290 13.45 17.75 -12.46
C TYR A 290 13.34 18.43 -11.09
N THR A 291 12.21 19.10 -10.84
CA THR A 291 11.97 19.81 -9.58
C THR A 291 11.81 18.83 -8.42
N ILE A 292 12.51 19.08 -7.30
CA ILE A 292 12.41 18.27 -6.09
C ILE A 292 10.98 18.21 -5.59
N GLY A 293 10.52 17.01 -5.23
CA GLY A 293 9.15 16.75 -4.77
C GLY A 293 8.22 16.23 -5.87
N CYS A 294 8.58 16.37 -7.16
CA CYS A 294 7.83 15.77 -8.26
C CYS A 294 7.75 14.24 -8.15
N LYS A 295 8.87 13.60 -7.78
CA LYS A 295 8.92 12.21 -7.29
C LYS A 295 9.14 12.22 -5.78
N ARG A 296 8.94 11.05 -5.13
CA ARG A 296 9.23 10.89 -3.71
C ARG A 296 10.64 11.36 -3.41
N ILE A 297 10.76 12.28 -2.45
CA ILE A 297 12.06 12.71 -1.91
C ILE A 297 12.57 11.60 -1.01
N LEU A 298 13.79 11.13 -1.27
CA LEU A 298 14.41 10.07 -0.51
C LEU A 298 15.32 10.65 0.57
N ILE A 299 15.62 9.86 1.59
CA ILE A 299 16.50 10.26 2.69
C ILE A 299 17.56 9.19 2.92
N SER A 300 18.84 9.58 2.86
CA SER A 300 19.97 8.67 3.13
C SER A 300 21.23 9.47 3.49
N ASN A 301 22.04 8.91 4.38
CA ASN A 301 23.38 9.41 4.69
C ASN A 301 24.48 8.57 4.03
N ASP A 302 24.15 7.37 3.58
CA ASP A 302 25.14 6.35 3.19
C ASP A 302 25.17 6.09 1.68
N TYR A 303 24.13 6.51 0.95
CA TYR A 303 24.00 6.21 -0.48
C TYR A 303 25.07 6.88 -1.34
N TYR A 304 25.28 8.18 -1.21
CA TYR A 304 26.30 8.89 -1.98
C TYR A 304 27.74 8.43 -1.66
N PRO A 305 28.11 8.18 -0.38
CA PRO A 305 29.37 7.55 -0.05
C PRO A 305 29.55 6.15 -0.67
N ALA A 306 28.48 5.35 -0.72
CA ALA A 306 28.54 4.05 -1.39
C ALA A 306 28.82 4.17 -2.89
N LEU A 307 28.19 5.13 -3.58
CA LEU A 307 28.41 5.38 -5.00
C LEU A 307 29.79 5.97 -5.31
N SER A 308 30.47 6.54 -4.33
CA SER A 308 31.83 7.07 -4.46
C SER A 308 32.92 6.03 -4.26
N ARG A 309 32.57 4.75 -4.01
CA ARG A 309 33.52 3.64 -3.85
C ARG A 309 34.12 3.26 -5.21
N ARG A 310 35.39 2.84 -5.20
CA ARG A 310 36.12 2.44 -6.43
C ARG A 310 35.49 1.24 -7.16
N ASN A 311 34.81 0.36 -6.43
CA ASN A 311 34.14 -0.82 -6.98
C ASN A 311 32.67 -0.57 -7.39
N VAL A 312 32.21 0.69 -7.39
CA VAL A 312 30.85 1.05 -7.79
C VAL A 312 30.89 1.95 -9.00
N GLN A 313 30.16 1.58 -10.04
CA GLN A 313 29.98 2.34 -11.27
C GLN A 313 28.52 2.76 -11.42
N VAL A 314 28.27 4.04 -11.64
CA VAL A 314 26.94 4.55 -12.02
C VAL A 314 26.86 4.58 -13.54
N VAL A 315 25.95 3.78 -14.11
CA VAL A 315 25.69 3.66 -15.54
C VAL A 315 24.45 4.45 -15.89
N THR A 316 24.59 5.47 -16.75
CA THR A 316 23.50 6.37 -17.15
C THR A 316 22.97 6.10 -18.56
N GLN A 317 23.63 5.25 -19.32
CA GLN A 317 23.19 4.78 -20.62
C GLN A 317 21.98 3.86 -20.48
N ASP A 318 21.07 3.91 -21.43
CA ASP A 318 19.91 3.00 -21.47
C ASP A 318 20.37 1.56 -21.67
N ILE A 319 19.67 0.63 -21.06
CA ILE A 319 19.88 -0.80 -21.25
C ILE A 319 19.29 -1.17 -22.61
N ALA A 320 20.12 -1.75 -23.49
CA ALA A 320 19.70 -2.25 -24.79
C ALA A 320 19.12 -3.67 -24.68
N ARG A 321 19.85 -4.58 -24.00
CA ARG A 321 19.48 -5.99 -23.80
C ARG A 321 20.25 -6.60 -22.64
N VAL A 322 19.87 -7.80 -22.29
CA VAL A 322 20.63 -8.67 -21.37
C VAL A 322 21.21 -9.83 -22.16
N GLU A 323 22.42 -10.20 -21.85
CA GLU A 323 23.10 -11.37 -22.39
C GLU A 323 23.43 -12.39 -21.27
N ALA A 324 23.92 -13.55 -21.64
CA ALA A 324 24.23 -14.63 -20.70
C ALA A 324 25.14 -14.19 -19.53
N GLU A 325 26.08 -13.28 -19.81
CA GLU A 325 27.13 -12.85 -18.87
C GLU A 325 26.90 -11.48 -18.25
N GLY A 326 25.82 -10.74 -18.62
CA GLY A 326 25.59 -9.40 -18.07
C GLY A 326 24.60 -8.54 -18.84
N VAL A 327 24.72 -7.23 -18.63
CA VAL A 327 23.81 -6.21 -19.19
C VAL A 327 24.55 -5.39 -20.25
N VAL A 328 23.96 -5.26 -21.43
CA VAL A 328 24.51 -4.46 -22.55
C VAL A 328 23.75 -3.14 -22.62
N THR A 329 24.47 -2.04 -22.63
CA THR A 329 23.93 -0.69 -22.80
C THR A 329 23.81 -0.28 -24.26
N ALA A 330 23.04 0.79 -24.55
CA ALA A 330 22.77 1.25 -25.92
C ALA A 330 24.00 1.72 -26.70
N ASP A 331 25.08 2.05 -26.02
CA ASP A 331 26.40 2.36 -26.59
C ASP A 331 27.24 1.12 -26.91
N GLY A 332 26.67 -0.08 -26.73
CA GLY A 332 27.32 -1.37 -27.02
C GLY A 332 28.24 -1.88 -25.90
N VAL A 333 28.32 -1.20 -24.76
CA VAL A 333 29.20 -1.62 -23.66
C VAL A 333 28.55 -2.76 -22.88
N MET A 334 29.29 -3.87 -22.70
CA MET A 334 28.92 -4.98 -21.83
C MET A 334 29.33 -4.68 -20.38
N HIS A 335 28.38 -4.80 -19.47
CA HIS A 335 28.59 -4.74 -18.02
C HIS A 335 28.45 -6.15 -17.44
N PRO A 336 29.55 -6.87 -17.20
CA PRO A 336 29.50 -8.25 -16.71
C PRO A 336 28.86 -8.33 -15.33
N ALA A 337 27.97 -9.31 -15.12
CA ALA A 337 27.29 -9.51 -13.87
C ALA A 337 27.13 -11.02 -13.56
N ASP A 338 27.24 -11.36 -12.30
CA ASP A 338 26.90 -12.68 -11.75
C ASP A 338 25.49 -12.67 -11.14
N CYS A 339 24.96 -11.44 -10.86
CA CYS A 339 23.64 -11.25 -10.30
C CYS A 339 23.02 -9.93 -10.80
N ILE A 340 21.72 -9.96 -11.14
CA ILE A 340 20.92 -8.77 -11.45
C ILE A 340 19.88 -8.56 -10.33
N ILE A 341 19.90 -7.41 -9.68
CA ILE A 341 18.96 -7.01 -8.63
C ILE A 341 18.05 -5.90 -9.14
N PHE A 342 16.73 -6.15 -9.17
CA PHE A 342 15.74 -5.17 -9.58
C PHE A 342 15.31 -4.32 -8.39
N GLY A 343 15.75 -3.05 -8.34
CA GLY A 343 15.25 -1.99 -7.47
C GLY A 343 14.22 -1.09 -8.18
N THR A 344 13.37 -1.68 -8.99
CA THR A 344 12.51 -1.02 -9.99
C THR A 344 11.12 -0.64 -9.48
N GLY A 345 10.84 -0.93 -8.20
CA GLY A 345 9.59 -0.54 -7.54
C GLY A 345 8.41 -1.46 -7.87
N PHE A 346 7.20 -0.90 -7.89
CA PHE A 346 5.94 -1.66 -7.87
C PHE A 346 4.97 -1.14 -8.93
N GLN A 347 3.99 -1.98 -9.30
CA GLN A 347 2.89 -1.64 -10.21
C GLN A 347 1.82 -0.83 -9.47
N ALA A 348 2.15 0.41 -9.09
CA ALA A 348 1.32 1.21 -8.20
C ALA A 348 0.09 1.85 -8.90
N THR A 349 0.13 2.02 -10.23
CA THR A 349 -1.00 2.56 -11.02
C THR A 349 -2.04 1.49 -11.36
N GLU A 350 -1.64 0.22 -11.39
CA GLU A 350 -2.52 -0.93 -11.59
C GLU A 350 -2.26 -2.00 -10.51
N PRO A 351 -2.63 -1.71 -9.25
CA PRO A 351 -2.28 -2.56 -8.13
C PRO A 351 -3.04 -3.88 -8.11
N LEU A 352 -4.13 -3.99 -8.87
CA LEU A 352 -5.01 -5.17 -8.93
C LEU A 352 -4.89 -5.87 -10.27
N PRO A 353 -4.90 -7.21 -10.31
CA PRO A 353 -5.00 -7.96 -11.56
C PRO A 353 -6.43 -7.88 -12.11
N ARG A 354 -6.55 -7.94 -13.45
CA ARG A 354 -7.84 -8.05 -14.12
C ARG A 354 -8.59 -9.31 -13.68
N GLY A 355 -9.91 -9.22 -13.51
CA GLY A 355 -10.76 -10.31 -13.07
C GLY A 355 -10.79 -10.53 -11.55
N LEU A 356 -10.02 -9.76 -10.77
CA LEU A 356 -9.98 -9.93 -9.31
C LEU A 356 -11.25 -9.42 -8.62
N LEU A 357 -11.72 -8.22 -8.97
CA LEU A 357 -12.89 -7.59 -8.36
C LEU A 357 -13.94 -7.30 -9.44
N ILE A 358 -15.04 -8.02 -9.37
CA ILE A 358 -16.16 -7.92 -10.33
C ILE A 358 -17.39 -7.42 -9.57
N GLY A 359 -17.85 -6.23 -9.91
CA GLY A 359 -19.01 -5.57 -9.33
C GLY A 359 -20.34 -5.97 -9.99
N ARG A 360 -21.32 -5.06 -9.94
CA ARG A 360 -22.63 -5.23 -10.57
C ARG A 360 -22.51 -5.46 -12.07
N ASN A 361 -23.44 -6.23 -12.62
CA ASN A 361 -23.51 -6.53 -14.06
C ASN A 361 -22.21 -7.10 -14.65
N GLY A 362 -21.36 -7.73 -13.82
CA GLY A 362 -20.09 -8.30 -14.26
C GLY A 362 -19.00 -7.26 -14.56
N LEU A 363 -19.14 -6.02 -14.11
CA LEU A 363 -18.17 -4.95 -14.32
C LEU A 363 -16.86 -5.24 -13.58
N ASP A 364 -15.75 -5.36 -14.31
CA ASP A 364 -14.40 -5.40 -13.71
C ASP A 364 -14.02 -4.02 -13.18
N ILE A 365 -13.40 -3.96 -12.01
CA ILE A 365 -12.95 -2.70 -11.41
C ILE A 365 -11.95 -1.95 -12.31
N LEU A 366 -11.14 -2.66 -13.09
CA LEU A 366 -10.22 -2.05 -14.06
C LEU A 366 -10.94 -1.41 -15.24
N ASP A 367 -12.11 -1.94 -15.63
CA ASP A 367 -12.94 -1.31 -16.68
C ASP A 367 -13.59 -0.04 -16.14
N SER A 368 -14.06 -0.05 -14.87
CA SER A 368 -14.48 1.17 -14.17
C SER A 368 -13.34 2.21 -14.11
N TRP A 369 -12.10 1.77 -13.99
CA TRP A 369 -10.89 2.59 -13.94
C TRP A 369 -10.16 2.78 -15.28
N ALA A 370 -10.84 2.57 -16.41
CA ALA A 370 -10.25 2.72 -17.75
C ALA A 370 -9.58 4.10 -17.95
N ASN A 371 -10.13 5.15 -17.35
CA ASN A 371 -9.61 6.52 -17.36
C ASN A 371 -8.77 6.89 -16.12
N GLY A 372 -8.19 5.90 -15.45
CA GLY A 372 -7.42 6.06 -14.22
C GLY A 372 -8.19 5.64 -12.97
N ALA A 373 -7.47 5.11 -11.99
CA ALA A 373 -8.07 4.65 -10.75
C ALA A 373 -8.70 5.82 -9.97
N HIS A 374 -9.95 5.64 -9.53
CA HIS A 374 -10.70 6.64 -8.77
C HIS A 374 -11.61 5.98 -7.72
N ALA A 375 -11.92 6.69 -6.64
CA ALA A 375 -12.84 6.24 -5.61
C ALA A 375 -13.29 7.43 -4.74
N TYR A 376 -14.50 7.37 -4.21
CA TYR A 376 -14.99 8.34 -3.22
C TYR A 376 -14.22 8.16 -1.90
N LEU A 377 -13.55 9.23 -1.46
CA LEU A 377 -12.64 9.23 -0.29
C LEU A 377 -11.55 8.15 -0.35
N GLY A 378 -11.18 7.72 -1.57
CA GLY A 378 -10.26 6.61 -1.75
C GLY A 378 -10.76 5.28 -1.18
N THR A 379 -12.06 5.16 -0.91
CA THR A 379 -12.63 4.04 -0.13
C THR A 379 -13.75 3.32 -0.88
N CYS A 380 -14.67 4.02 -1.53
CA CYS A 380 -15.84 3.41 -2.16
C CYS A 380 -15.87 3.67 -3.66
N VAL A 381 -16.29 2.66 -4.44
CA VAL A 381 -16.37 2.70 -5.91
C VAL A 381 -17.82 2.45 -6.31
N PRO A 382 -18.41 3.25 -7.23
CA PRO A 382 -19.74 3.00 -7.77
C PRO A 382 -19.82 1.65 -8.47
N GLN A 383 -20.96 0.98 -8.39
CA GLN A 383 -21.24 -0.37 -8.88
C GLN A 383 -20.49 -1.50 -8.15
N PHE A 384 -19.84 -1.19 -7.02
CA PHE A 384 -19.20 -2.16 -6.14
C PHE A 384 -19.80 -2.07 -4.71
N PRO A 385 -21.03 -2.56 -4.52
CA PRO A 385 -21.72 -2.47 -3.22
C PRO A 385 -20.92 -3.16 -2.12
N ASN A 386 -20.88 -2.55 -0.93
CA ASN A 386 -20.19 -3.11 0.25
C ASN A 386 -18.69 -3.41 0.04
N LEU A 387 -18.08 -2.91 -1.03
CA LEU A 387 -16.63 -2.91 -1.21
C LEU A 387 -16.03 -1.65 -0.57
N PHE A 388 -15.05 -1.85 0.31
CA PHE A 388 -14.28 -0.76 0.91
C PHE A 388 -12.79 -0.97 0.65
N LEU A 389 -12.15 0.03 0.05
CA LEU A 389 -10.71 0.07 -0.17
C LEU A 389 -10.04 0.81 0.99
N ILE A 390 -8.97 0.24 1.54
CA ILE A 390 -8.06 0.95 2.44
C ILE A 390 -6.76 1.21 1.65
N ILE A 391 -6.29 2.44 1.64
CA ILE A 391 -5.22 2.92 0.74
C ILE A 391 -5.65 2.74 -0.73
N GLY A 392 -6.87 3.11 -1.05
CA GLY A 392 -7.34 3.18 -2.43
C GLY A 392 -6.83 4.45 -3.16
N PRO A 393 -7.37 4.73 -4.35
CA PRO A 393 -6.95 5.87 -5.17
C PRO A 393 -6.92 7.20 -4.41
N ASN A 394 -5.91 8.01 -4.70
CA ASN A 394 -5.71 9.36 -4.12
C ASN A 394 -5.66 9.42 -2.58
N THR A 395 -5.11 8.40 -1.95
CA THR A 395 -4.84 8.39 -0.50
C THR A 395 -3.36 8.43 -0.16
N GLY A 396 -2.48 8.31 -1.16
CA GLY A 396 -1.03 8.36 -0.99
C GLY A 396 -0.55 9.71 -0.45
N LEU A 397 0.51 9.69 0.36
CA LEU A 397 1.10 10.88 0.96
C LEU A 397 2.55 11.07 0.51
N GLY A 398 2.91 12.30 0.15
CA GLY A 398 4.30 12.68 -0.09
C GLY A 398 5.04 13.18 1.16
N HIS A 399 4.35 13.42 2.29
CA HIS A 399 4.88 14.20 3.42
C HIS A 399 4.69 13.58 4.80
N ASN A 400 3.78 12.62 4.98
CA ASN A 400 3.42 12.07 6.29
C ASN A 400 3.20 10.54 6.23
N SER A 401 2.79 9.94 7.35
CA SER A 401 2.58 8.50 7.51
C SER A 401 1.28 8.03 6.86
N MET A 402 1.35 6.97 6.08
CA MET A 402 0.19 6.28 5.51
C MET A 402 -0.73 5.67 6.59
N ILE A 403 -0.21 5.39 7.79
CA ILE A 403 -1.03 4.84 8.89
C ILE A 403 -2.12 5.83 9.31
N LEU A 404 -1.88 7.14 9.21
CA LEU A 404 -2.90 8.15 9.48
C LEU A 404 -4.08 8.07 8.50
N MET A 405 -3.79 7.78 7.23
CA MET A 405 -4.83 7.59 6.21
C MET A 405 -5.59 6.27 6.43
N ILE A 406 -4.87 5.20 6.77
CA ILE A 406 -5.48 3.91 7.15
C ILE A 406 -6.46 4.09 8.30
N GLU A 407 -6.04 4.73 9.40
CA GLU A 407 -6.89 4.94 10.57
C GLU A 407 -8.13 5.79 10.23
N ALA A 408 -7.98 6.80 9.38
CA ALA A 408 -9.08 7.66 8.94
C ALA A 408 -10.10 6.88 8.10
N GLN A 409 -9.64 6.09 7.12
CA GLN A 409 -10.52 5.25 6.30
C GLN A 409 -11.19 4.14 7.12
N VAL A 410 -10.46 3.49 8.03
CA VAL A 410 -11.04 2.47 8.93
C VAL A 410 -12.13 3.07 9.81
N ALA A 411 -11.92 4.28 10.35
CA ALA A 411 -12.95 4.97 11.11
C ALA A 411 -14.19 5.29 10.27
N TYR A 412 -14.01 5.66 9.00
CA TYR A 412 -15.09 5.89 8.05
C TYR A 412 -15.87 4.60 7.74
N ILE A 413 -15.17 3.50 7.46
CA ILE A 413 -15.78 2.18 7.21
C ILE A 413 -16.61 1.71 8.40
N LEU A 414 -16.10 1.88 9.63
CA LEU A 414 -16.86 1.53 10.84
C LEU A 414 -18.17 2.32 10.96
N LYS A 415 -18.20 3.58 10.56
CA LYS A 415 -19.43 4.38 10.55
C LYS A 415 -20.42 3.88 9.51
N ALA A 416 -19.92 3.50 8.31
CA ALA A 416 -20.74 2.87 7.28
C ALA A 416 -21.37 1.56 7.79
N LEU A 417 -20.57 0.68 8.37
CA LEU A 417 -21.04 -0.60 8.95
C LEU A 417 -22.03 -0.37 10.10
N GLY A 418 -21.76 0.62 10.96
CA GLY A 418 -22.68 1.02 12.04
C GLY A 418 -24.02 1.51 11.50
N GLN A 419 -24.02 2.26 10.40
CA GLN A 419 -25.24 2.73 9.74
C GLN A 419 -26.01 1.57 9.10
N MET A 420 -25.31 0.67 8.40
CA MET A 420 -25.90 -0.56 7.84
C MET A 420 -26.61 -1.39 8.93
N ARG A 421 -25.96 -1.54 10.09
CA ARG A 421 -26.51 -2.32 11.19
C ARG A 421 -27.75 -1.64 11.79
N ARG A 422 -27.67 -0.33 12.07
CA ARG A 422 -28.80 0.41 12.68
C ARG A 422 -30.04 0.45 11.80
N GLN A 423 -29.87 0.51 10.48
CA GLN A 423 -30.98 0.62 9.54
C GLN A 423 -31.35 -0.69 8.84
N GLY A 424 -30.73 -1.82 9.23
CA GLY A 424 -31.01 -3.12 8.61
C GLY A 424 -30.67 -3.17 7.12
N LEU A 425 -29.64 -2.45 6.69
CA LEU A 425 -29.26 -2.41 5.27
C LEU A 425 -28.49 -3.66 4.86
N ALA A 426 -28.82 -4.20 3.69
CA ALA A 426 -28.07 -5.26 3.04
C ALA A 426 -26.87 -4.69 2.29
N THR A 427 -27.07 -3.60 1.55
CA THR A 427 -26.02 -2.98 0.72
C THR A 427 -25.92 -1.48 0.93
N LEU A 428 -24.70 -0.98 0.76
CA LEU A 428 -24.34 0.41 0.58
C LEU A 428 -23.46 0.53 -0.66
N GLU A 429 -23.79 1.48 -1.53
CA GLU A 429 -23.04 1.77 -2.75
C GLU A 429 -22.97 3.28 -2.94
N VAL A 430 -21.77 3.84 -3.13
CA VAL A 430 -21.64 5.27 -3.38
C VAL A 430 -22.31 5.66 -4.70
N LYS A 431 -23.03 6.79 -4.73
CA LYS A 431 -23.64 7.31 -5.94
C LYS A 431 -22.57 7.76 -6.94
N ALA A 432 -22.71 7.38 -8.21
CA ALA A 432 -21.74 7.73 -9.25
C ALA A 432 -21.55 9.27 -9.37
N GLY A 433 -22.62 10.06 -9.28
CA GLY A 433 -22.53 11.52 -9.34
C GLY A 433 -21.75 12.13 -8.16
N VAL A 434 -21.90 11.58 -6.96
CA VAL A 434 -21.15 12.01 -5.76
C VAL A 434 -19.66 11.71 -5.93
N GLU A 435 -19.33 10.52 -6.37
CA GLU A 435 -17.96 10.07 -6.61
C GLU A 435 -17.29 10.92 -7.71
N SER A 436 -17.95 11.14 -8.84
CA SER A 436 -17.44 11.93 -9.96
C SER A 436 -17.18 13.38 -9.56
N LEU A 437 -18.10 14.02 -8.81
CA LEU A 437 -17.93 15.39 -8.32
C LEU A 437 -16.73 15.49 -7.36
N TYR A 438 -16.59 14.52 -6.44
CA TYR A 438 -15.47 14.45 -5.52
C TYR A 438 -14.13 14.36 -6.28
N ASN A 439 -14.01 13.44 -7.24
CA ASN A 439 -12.77 13.24 -7.99
C ASN A 439 -12.44 14.43 -8.90
N ALA A 440 -13.43 15.07 -9.53
CA ALA A 440 -13.22 16.28 -10.31
C ALA A 440 -12.62 17.41 -9.44
N GLY A 441 -13.16 17.63 -8.25
CA GLY A 441 -12.64 18.61 -7.29
C GLY A 441 -11.23 18.27 -6.81
N LEU A 442 -10.93 16.98 -6.63
CA LEU A 442 -9.63 16.49 -6.21
C LEU A 442 -8.57 16.68 -7.32
N GLN A 443 -8.89 16.34 -8.57
CA GLN A 443 -7.99 16.57 -9.71
C GLN A 443 -7.72 18.06 -9.92
N GLN A 444 -8.70 18.93 -9.71
CA GLN A 444 -8.51 20.38 -9.77
C GLN A 444 -7.48 20.87 -8.73
N GLN A 445 -7.49 20.33 -7.51
CA GLN A 445 -6.52 20.66 -6.47
C GLN A 445 -5.12 20.14 -6.83
N LEU A 446 -5.01 18.99 -7.49
CA LEU A 446 -3.75 18.36 -7.89
C LEU A 446 -3.06 19.08 -9.05
N LYS A 447 -3.79 19.80 -9.92
CA LYS A 447 -3.21 20.52 -11.08
C LYS A 447 -2.11 21.49 -10.69
N GLY A 448 -2.23 22.17 -9.54
CA GLY A 448 -1.24 23.14 -9.04
C GLY A 448 -0.13 22.55 -8.17
N ALA A 449 -0.22 21.29 -7.82
CA ALA A 449 0.74 20.64 -6.93
C ALA A 449 2.06 20.32 -7.66
N ILE A 450 3.15 20.24 -6.89
CA ILE A 450 4.49 19.93 -7.42
C ILE A 450 4.52 18.58 -8.15
N TRP A 451 3.69 17.65 -7.76
CA TRP A 451 3.58 16.31 -8.36
C TRP A 451 3.11 16.33 -9.82
N SER A 452 2.33 17.36 -10.20
CA SER A 452 1.82 17.54 -11.57
C SER A 452 2.63 18.57 -12.37
N THR A 453 3.30 19.53 -11.69
CA THR A 453 3.99 20.65 -12.33
C THR A 453 5.52 20.52 -12.34
N GLY A 454 6.07 19.51 -11.67
CA GLY A 454 7.51 19.39 -11.42
C GLY A 454 8.36 18.87 -12.58
N GLY A 455 7.77 18.53 -13.74
CA GLY A 455 8.49 18.17 -14.96
C GLY A 455 9.09 16.76 -14.97
N CYS A 456 8.57 15.83 -14.17
CA CYS A 456 9.06 14.45 -14.13
C CYS A 456 8.01 13.43 -14.56
N ARG A 457 8.46 12.30 -15.10
CA ARG A 457 7.64 11.09 -15.22
C ARG A 457 7.62 10.35 -13.87
N SER A 458 6.47 10.27 -13.23
CA SER A 458 6.29 9.66 -11.91
C SER A 458 5.17 8.62 -11.94
N TRP A 459 5.30 7.54 -11.17
CA TRP A 459 4.22 6.57 -10.94
C TRP A 459 3.00 7.15 -10.18
N TYR A 460 3.08 8.42 -9.77
CA TYR A 460 1.94 9.15 -9.25
C TYR A 460 0.90 9.48 -10.32
N LEU A 461 1.36 9.60 -11.58
CA LEU A 461 0.53 9.99 -12.70
C LEU A 461 0.18 8.76 -13.55
N ASP A 462 -1.09 8.63 -13.91
CA ASP A 462 -1.52 7.65 -14.90
C ASP A 462 -0.92 8.00 -16.26
N PRO A 463 -0.15 7.09 -16.88
CA PRO A 463 0.51 7.36 -18.17
C PRO A 463 -0.46 7.59 -19.33
N ARG A 464 -1.73 7.15 -19.21
CA ARG A 464 -2.74 7.27 -20.26
C ARG A 464 -3.28 8.69 -20.41
N ASN A 465 -3.44 9.42 -19.30
CA ASN A 465 -4.12 10.74 -19.31
C ASN A 465 -3.42 11.80 -18.43
N GLY A 466 -2.33 11.46 -17.73
CA GLY A 466 -1.59 12.36 -16.84
C GLY A 466 -2.33 12.71 -15.53
N HIS A 467 -3.45 12.09 -15.22
CA HIS A 467 -4.14 12.30 -13.95
C HIS A 467 -3.33 11.72 -12.78
N ASN A 468 -3.31 12.43 -11.68
CA ASN A 468 -2.70 11.92 -10.45
C ASN A 468 -3.72 11.04 -9.72
N THR A 469 -3.56 9.73 -9.85
CA THR A 469 -4.46 8.72 -9.26
C THR A 469 -3.98 8.22 -7.90
N THR A 470 -2.82 8.69 -7.44
CA THR A 470 -2.15 8.12 -6.26
C THR A 470 -2.22 9.01 -5.05
N LEU A 471 -1.95 10.33 -5.21
CA LEU A 471 -1.69 11.20 -4.07
C LEU A 471 -2.92 12.00 -3.62
N TRP A 472 -3.01 12.19 -2.31
CA TRP A 472 -3.92 13.14 -1.68
C TRP A 472 -3.34 14.57 -1.73
N PRO A 473 -4.09 15.58 -2.20
CA PRO A 473 -3.56 16.94 -2.39
C PRO A 473 -3.53 17.80 -1.12
N GLY A 474 -4.01 17.31 -0.02
CA GLY A 474 -4.15 18.08 1.22
C GLY A 474 -3.38 17.54 2.40
N SER A 475 -3.62 18.14 3.55
CA SER A 475 -3.14 17.65 4.84
C SER A 475 -3.87 16.36 5.25
N THR A 476 -3.23 15.54 6.08
CA THR A 476 -3.89 14.35 6.66
C THR A 476 -5.03 14.78 7.59
N TRP A 477 -4.92 15.96 8.21
CA TRP A 477 -5.98 16.52 9.03
C TRP A 477 -7.25 16.82 8.21
N ARG A 478 -7.12 17.42 7.01
CA ARG A 478 -8.26 17.60 6.10
C ARG A 478 -8.89 16.28 5.67
N PHE A 479 -8.07 15.26 5.41
CA PHE A 479 -8.58 13.93 5.08
C PHE A 479 -9.37 13.32 6.25
N ARG A 480 -8.84 13.43 7.47
CA ARG A 480 -9.55 12.99 8.68
C ARG A 480 -10.86 13.73 8.89
N GLN A 481 -10.93 15.04 8.56
CA GLN A 481 -12.19 15.78 8.60
C GLN A 481 -13.17 15.29 7.53
N ALA A 482 -12.71 15.08 6.29
CA ALA A 482 -13.55 14.58 5.20
C ALA A 482 -14.13 13.19 5.49
N THR A 483 -13.40 12.34 6.24
CA THR A 483 -13.83 11.01 6.66
C THR A 483 -14.47 10.99 8.06
N ALA A 484 -14.60 12.16 8.71
CA ALA A 484 -15.14 12.25 10.07
C ALA A 484 -16.64 11.99 10.15
N THR A 485 -17.39 12.19 9.08
CA THR A 485 -18.81 11.92 8.99
C THR A 485 -19.10 10.90 7.90
N PHE A 486 -20.18 10.16 8.04
CA PHE A 486 -20.73 9.27 7.02
C PHE A 486 -22.14 9.74 6.69
N GLU A 487 -22.33 10.20 5.45
CA GLU A 487 -23.60 10.75 4.98
C GLU A 487 -24.32 9.72 4.11
N LEU A 488 -25.38 9.10 4.65
CA LEU A 488 -26.14 8.08 3.92
C LEU A 488 -26.76 8.61 2.62
N LYS A 489 -27.07 9.90 2.55
CA LYS A 489 -27.59 10.55 1.32
C LYS A 489 -26.66 10.43 0.11
N ASP A 490 -25.35 10.23 0.33
CA ASP A 490 -24.34 10.05 -0.72
C ASP A 490 -24.31 8.62 -1.29
N TYR A 491 -25.12 7.73 -0.70
CA TYR A 491 -25.15 6.31 -1.03
C TYR A 491 -26.52 5.86 -1.55
N LEU A 492 -26.50 4.87 -2.41
CA LEU A 492 -27.62 3.98 -2.69
C LEU A 492 -27.61 2.89 -1.62
N SER A 493 -28.76 2.58 -1.05
CA SER A 493 -28.90 1.57 -0.01
C SER A 493 -30.14 0.71 -0.26
N HIS A 494 -29.99 -0.59 0.04
CA HIS A 494 -31.10 -1.54 -0.03
C HIS A 494 -31.27 -2.20 1.33
N ALA A 495 -32.51 -2.34 1.80
CA ALA A 495 -32.83 -3.04 3.03
C ALA A 495 -32.56 -4.55 2.90
N ARG A 496 -32.30 -5.23 4.01
CA ARG A 496 -32.28 -6.70 4.04
C ARG A 496 -33.71 -7.20 3.77
N GLN A 497 -33.85 -8.11 2.83
CA GLN A 497 -35.11 -8.84 2.69
C GLN A 497 -35.31 -9.69 3.95
N ALA A 498 -36.47 -9.59 4.57
CA ALA A 498 -36.85 -10.48 5.65
C ALA A 498 -36.79 -11.94 5.11
N PRO A 499 -36.33 -12.91 5.90
CA PRO A 499 -36.43 -14.30 5.49
C PRO A 499 -37.90 -14.59 5.19
N GLN A 500 -38.20 -15.00 3.98
CA GLN A 500 -39.52 -15.50 3.63
C GLN A 500 -39.72 -16.77 4.47
N HIS A 501 -40.58 -16.71 5.49
CA HIS A 501 -41.03 -17.89 6.20
C HIS A 501 -41.64 -18.81 5.16
N ALA A 502 -41.13 -20.04 5.06
CA ALA A 502 -41.79 -21.09 4.30
C ALA A 502 -43.21 -21.21 4.82
N PRO A 503 -44.24 -21.31 3.94
CA PRO A 503 -45.58 -21.48 4.39
C PRO A 503 -45.65 -22.79 5.21
N THR A 504 -46.04 -22.66 6.49
CA THR A 504 -46.40 -23.77 7.32
C THR A 504 -47.61 -24.45 6.66
N HIS A 505 -47.38 -25.58 6.02
CA HIS A 505 -48.48 -26.46 5.62
C HIS A 505 -49.20 -26.95 6.91
N SER A 506 -50.28 -26.25 7.24
CA SER A 506 -51.25 -26.77 8.21
C SER A 506 -51.98 -27.94 7.53
N HIS A 507 -51.61 -29.17 7.89
CA HIS A 507 -52.44 -30.33 7.62
C HIS A 507 -53.69 -30.22 8.49
N LEU A 508 -54.79 -29.80 7.88
CA LEU A 508 -56.11 -30.00 8.40
C LEU A 508 -56.38 -31.51 8.32
N HIS A 509 -56.36 -32.19 9.48
CA HIS A 509 -56.97 -33.51 9.64
C HIS A 509 -58.50 -33.31 9.61
N GLU A 510 -59.13 -33.65 8.50
CA GLU A 510 -60.55 -33.94 8.47
C GLU A 510 -60.81 -35.25 9.24
N ALA A 511 -61.43 -35.11 10.38
CA ALA A 511 -62.01 -36.27 11.11
C ALA A 511 -63.30 -36.68 10.40
N ALA A 512 -63.29 -37.82 9.74
CA ALA A 512 -64.50 -38.47 9.26
C ALA A 512 -65.24 -39.01 10.44
N THR A 513 -66.43 -38.49 10.72
CA THR A 513 -67.44 -39.07 11.57
C THR A 513 -68.19 -40.16 10.79
N ASP A 514 -68.00 -41.43 11.12
CA ASP A 514 -68.86 -42.52 10.71
C ASP A 514 -69.99 -42.67 11.71
N GLU A 515 -71.19 -42.29 11.31
CA GLU A 515 -72.45 -42.72 11.91
C GLU A 515 -72.84 -44.07 11.36
N LYS A 516 -72.97 -45.10 12.24
CA LYS A 516 -73.92 -46.18 12.01
C LYS A 516 -74.32 -46.84 13.32
N LEU A 517 -75.63 -46.71 13.60
CA LEU A 517 -76.57 -47.65 14.30
C LEU A 517 -76.18 -48.07 15.70
#